data_73c442e8c7d7623db9569f907a153ae9
#
_entry.id   73c442e8c7d7623db9569f907a153ae9
#
_cell.length_a   1.000
_cell.length_b   1.000
_cell.length_c   1.000
_cell.angle_alpha   90.00
_cell.angle_beta   90.00
_cell.angle_gamma   90.00
#
_symmetry.space_group_name_H-M   'P 1'
#
loop_
_entity.id
_entity.type
_entity.pdbx_description
1 polymer ?
#
loop_
_entity_poly.entity_id
_entity_poly.type
_entity_poly.pdbx_seq_one_letter_code
_entity_poly.pdbx_strand_id
1 'polypeptide(L)'
;VPFCISEQIAVFAVDQMIKEPAMPERDTLTSILRGARSRCPNCGQGALFAGYLRKADRCSHCDEDFTRIRPADGPAFFVLCITCLLLIPAQIITFRAAGEHILTGLVVLSLVMTAITLVLLRPVKGAVIGLQWAGRDYQS
;
A
#
# COMPACT_ATOMS: atom_id res chain seq x y z
N VAL A 1 45.64 -22.92 -24.82
CA VAL A 1 45.25 -22.81 -23.41
C VAL A 1 44.15 -21.74 -23.27
N PRO A 2 42.92 -22.01 -23.72
CA PRO A 2 41.81 -21.04 -23.57
C PRO A 2 40.88 -21.33 -22.39
N PHE A 3 41.24 -22.27 -21.49
CA PHE A 3 40.33 -22.74 -20.45
C PHE A 3 40.30 -21.88 -19.17
N CYS A 4 41.25 -20.98 -18.99
CA CYS A 4 41.39 -20.20 -17.75
C CYS A 4 40.56 -18.89 -17.72
N ILE A 5 40.14 -18.40 -18.88
CA ILE A 5 39.41 -17.10 -18.96
C ILE A 5 37.93 -17.26 -18.61
N SER A 6 37.35 -18.42 -18.94
CA SER A 6 35.92 -18.70 -18.68
C SER A 6 35.62 -18.84 -17.18
N GLU A 7 36.53 -19.44 -16.42
CA GLU A 7 36.37 -19.60 -14.96
C GLU A 7 36.54 -18.27 -14.22
N GLN A 8 37.48 -17.43 -14.67
CA GLN A 8 37.70 -16.10 -14.10
C GLN A 8 36.46 -15.18 -14.30
N ILE A 9 35.81 -15.28 -15.45
CA ILE A 9 34.58 -14.49 -15.74
C ILE A 9 33.44 -14.98 -14.89
N ALA A 10 33.27 -16.30 -14.69
CA ALA A 10 32.25 -16.87 -13.86
C ALA A 10 32.42 -16.48 -12.38
N VAL A 11 33.64 -16.56 -11.86
CA VAL A 11 33.97 -16.15 -10.48
C VAL A 11 33.72 -14.64 -10.28
N PHE A 12 34.15 -13.82 -11.28
CA PHE A 12 33.93 -12.38 -11.23
C PHE A 12 32.43 -12.01 -11.29
N ALA A 13 31.65 -12.72 -12.10
CA ALA A 13 30.19 -12.51 -12.18
C ALA A 13 29.47 -12.93 -10.88
N VAL A 14 29.92 -14.03 -10.26
CA VAL A 14 29.39 -14.49 -8.96
C VAL A 14 29.79 -13.53 -7.84
N ASP A 15 31.04 -13.03 -7.84
CA ASP A 15 31.50 -12.04 -6.86
C ASP A 15 30.76 -10.70 -7.01
N GLN A 16 30.42 -10.30 -8.22
CA GLN A 16 29.58 -9.12 -8.49
C GLN A 16 28.13 -9.33 -8.00
N MET A 17 27.58 -10.53 -8.12
CA MET A 17 26.25 -10.86 -7.59
C MET A 17 26.21 -10.91 -6.06
N ILE A 18 27.32 -11.31 -5.42
CA ILE A 18 27.46 -11.35 -3.96
C ILE A 18 27.78 -9.96 -3.40
N LYS A 19 28.37 -9.09 -4.20
CA LYS A 19 28.80 -7.73 -3.83
C LYS A 19 27.76 -6.66 -4.17
N GLU A 20 26.51 -7.04 -4.42
CA GLU A 20 25.43 -6.09 -4.27
C GLU A 20 25.48 -5.57 -2.83
N PRO A 21 25.69 -4.25 -2.61
CA PRO A 21 25.68 -3.73 -1.26
C PRO A 21 24.35 -4.16 -0.66
N ALA A 22 24.39 -4.88 0.46
CA ALA A 22 23.22 -5.17 1.26
C ALA A 22 22.58 -3.83 1.56
N MET A 23 21.63 -3.43 0.69
CA MET A 23 20.90 -2.19 0.86
C MET A 23 20.20 -2.31 2.20
N PRO A 24 20.24 -1.30 3.06
CA PRO A 24 19.70 -1.39 4.41
C PRO A 24 18.32 -2.03 4.34
N GLU A 25 18.16 -3.12 5.06
CA GLU A 25 16.92 -3.89 5.11
C GLU A 25 15.82 -2.95 5.61
N ARG A 26 14.96 -2.52 4.67
CA ARG A 26 13.85 -1.64 5.00
C ARG A 26 12.82 -2.47 5.73
N ASP A 27 12.52 -2.12 6.96
CA ASP A 27 11.49 -2.79 7.74
C ASP A 27 10.12 -2.57 7.07
N THR A 28 9.67 -3.61 6.37
CA THR A 28 8.43 -3.60 5.58
C THR A 28 7.22 -3.33 6.45
N LEU A 29 7.15 -3.96 7.62
CA LEU A 29 6.01 -3.82 8.52
C LEU A 29 5.91 -2.40 9.07
N THR A 30 7.03 -1.84 9.52
CA THR A 30 7.09 -0.46 10.01
C THR A 30 6.73 0.54 8.92
N SER A 31 7.19 0.30 7.68
CA SER A 31 6.87 1.15 6.52
C SER A 31 5.39 1.13 6.17
N ILE A 32 4.74 -0.04 6.20
CA ILE A 32 3.30 -0.20 5.99
C ILE A 32 2.51 0.53 7.07
N LEU A 33 2.88 0.35 8.35
CA LEU A 33 2.18 1.00 9.47
C LEU A 33 2.33 2.52 9.45
N ARG A 34 3.51 3.05 9.11
CA ARG A 34 3.73 4.48 8.92
C ARG A 34 2.91 5.01 7.76
N GLY A 35 2.92 4.30 6.62
CA GLY A 35 2.11 4.64 5.45
C GLY A 35 0.61 4.66 5.77
N ALA A 36 0.08 3.65 6.45
CA ALA A 36 -1.31 3.58 6.89
C ALA A 36 -1.72 4.77 7.78
N ARG A 37 -0.78 5.27 8.58
CA ARG A 37 -0.97 6.49 9.39
C ARG A 37 -0.76 7.79 8.61
N SER A 38 -0.66 7.72 7.27
CA SER A 38 -0.42 8.85 6.37
C SER A 38 0.92 9.57 6.63
N ARG A 39 1.91 8.85 7.15
CA ARG A 39 3.26 9.34 7.42
C ARG A 39 4.28 8.76 6.44
N CYS A 40 5.39 9.46 6.29
CA CYS A 40 6.49 9.00 5.45
C CYS A 40 6.99 7.63 5.88
N PRO A 41 7.09 6.63 4.98
CA PRO A 41 7.57 5.29 5.32
C PRO A 41 9.05 5.29 5.75
N ASN A 42 9.85 6.23 5.26
CA ASN A 42 11.26 6.35 5.59
C ASN A 42 11.45 6.96 7.00
N CYS A 43 11.11 8.22 7.21
CA CYS A 43 11.38 8.92 8.47
C CYS A 43 10.24 8.84 9.51
N GLY A 44 9.01 8.53 9.09
CA GLY A 44 7.84 8.47 9.96
C GLY A 44 7.31 9.82 10.46
N GLN A 45 7.93 10.96 10.07
CA GLN A 45 7.59 12.30 10.56
C GLN A 45 6.89 13.15 9.51
N GLY A 46 7.37 13.15 8.25
CA GLY A 46 6.78 13.93 7.18
C GLY A 46 5.42 13.39 6.75
N ALA A 47 4.56 14.26 6.19
CA ALA A 47 3.27 13.87 5.64
C ALA A 47 3.43 13.12 4.33
N LEU A 48 2.73 11.99 4.18
CA LEU A 48 2.70 11.20 2.95
C LEU A 48 1.72 11.79 1.91
N PHE A 49 0.67 12.46 2.36
CA PHE A 49 -0.36 13.05 1.51
C PHE A 49 -0.37 14.57 1.61
N ALA A 50 -0.43 15.22 0.44
CA ALA A 50 -0.64 16.66 0.32
C ALA A 50 -2.14 17.05 0.33
N GLY A 51 -3.05 16.07 0.29
CA GLY A 51 -4.50 16.21 0.34
C GLY A 51 -5.15 14.92 0.81
N TYR A 52 -6.48 14.77 0.60
CA TYR A 52 -7.22 13.58 1.08
C TYR A 52 -6.62 12.28 0.54
N LEU A 53 -6.44 12.19 -0.79
CA LEU A 53 -5.85 11.02 -1.46
C LEU A 53 -4.67 11.37 -2.37
N ARG A 54 -4.29 12.64 -2.45
CA ARG A 54 -3.16 13.09 -3.25
C ARG A 54 -1.87 12.87 -2.47
N LYS A 55 -1.00 11.98 -2.96
CA LYS A 55 0.33 11.79 -2.37
C LYS A 55 1.18 13.05 -2.55
N ALA A 56 2.07 13.33 -1.61
CA ALA A 56 3.11 14.33 -1.75
C ALA A 56 4.17 13.83 -2.76
N ASP A 57 4.78 14.72 -3.51
CA ASP A 57 5.84 14.35 -4.45
C ASP A 57 7.15 14.04 -3.71
N ARG A 58 7.39 14.76 -2.62
CA ARG A 58 8.54 14.56 -1.72
C ARG A 58 8.15 14.70 -0.27
N CYS A 59 8.92 14.03 0.59
CA CYS A 59 8.76 14.18 2.03
C CYS A 59 9.24 15.55 2.50
N SER A 60 8.42 16.25 3.28
CA SER A 60 8.77 17.56 3.85
C SER A 60 9.88 17.51 4.92
N HIS A 61 10.23 16.33 5.42
CA HIS A 61 11.20 16.15 6.49
C HIS A 61 12.52 15.52 6.04
N CYS A 62 12.47 14.45 5.20
CA CYS A 62 13.66 13.73 4.76
C CYS A 62 13.91 13.81 3.26
N ASP A 63 13.11 14.59 2.53
CA ASP A 63 13.18 14.81 1.07
C ASP A 63 13.13 13.51 0.21
N GLU A 64 12.64 12.41 0.79
CA GLU A 64 12.43 11.16 0.06
C GLU A 64 11.46 11.37 -1.11
N ASP A 65 11.86 10.89 -2.28
CA ASP A 65 11.11 11.06 -3.52
C ASP A 65 10.04 9.97 -3.69
N PHE A 66 8.78 10.38 -3.70
CA PHE A 66 7.63 9.49 -3.92
C PHE A 66 7.12 9.53 -5.35
N THR A 67 7.69 10.34 -6.26
CA THR A 67 7.18 10.50 -7.63
C THR A 67 7.18 9.18 -8.39
N ARG A 68 8.16 8.33 -8.14
CA ARG A 68 8.33 7.01 -8.76
C ARG A 68 7.34 5.95 -8.25
N ILE A 69 6.73 6.16 -7.09
CA ILE A 69 5.76 5.23 -6.52
C ILE A 69 4.38 5.59 -7.08
N ARG A 70 3.84 4.76 -7.95
CA ARG A 70 2.49 4.92 -8.49
C ARG A 70 1.60 3.80 -7.96
N PRO A 71 0.89 4.00 -6.85
CA PRO A 71 -0.12 3.05 -6.42
C PRO A 71 -1.27 3.13 -7.43
N ALA A 72 -1.24 2.25 -8.43
CA ALA A 72 -2.30 2.13 -9.43
C ALA A 72 -3.63 1.68 -8.75
N ASP A 73 -4.33 0.73 -9.29
CA ASP A 73 -5.66 0.31 -8.80
C ASP A 73 -5.62 -0.60 -7.55
N GLY A 74 -4.42 -0.96 -7.07
CA GLY A 74 -4.24 -1.85 -5.92
C GLY A 74 -4.99 -1.43 -4.65
N PRO A 75 -4.87 -0.17 -4.17
CA PRO A 75 -5.60 0.28 -2.98
C PRO A 75 -7.11 0.19 -3.14
N ALA A 76 -7.63 0.56 -4.31
CA ALA A 76 -9.06 0.50 -4.61
C ALA A 76 -9.56 -0.96 -4.60
N PHE A 77 -8.80 -1.89 -5.16
CA PHE A 77 -9.12 -3.31 -5.15
C PHE A 77 -9.21 -3.88 -3.73
N PHE A 78 -8.24 -3.58 -2.87
CA PHE A 78 -8.27 -4.05 -1.48
C PHE A 78 -9.47 -3.49 -0.70
N VAL A 79 -9.77 -2.20 -0.86
CA VAL A 79 -10.95 -1.59 -0.22
C VAL A 79 -12.23 -2.22 -0.74
N LEU A 80 -12.33 -2.47 -2.06
CA LEU A 80 -13.48 -3.15 -2.64
C LEU A 80 -13.68 -4.55 -2.06
N CYS A 81 -12.63 -5.36 -1.97
CA CYS A 81 -12.69 -6.70 -1.37
C CYS A 81 -13.16 -6.66 0.09
N ILE A 82 -12.61 -5.76 0.90
CA ILE A 82 -13.01 -5.58 2.30
C ILE A 82 -14.47 -5.15 2.39
N THR A 83 -14.89 -4.19 1.57
CA THR A 83 -16.27 -3.71 1.55
C THR A 83 -17.24 -4.81 1.15
N CYS A 84 -16.93 -5.59 0.11
CA CYS A 84 -17.76 -6.73 -0.31
C CYS A 84 -17.86 -7.79 0.78
N LEU A 85 -16.76 -8.11 1.46
CA LEU A 85 -16.74 -9.08 2.55
C LEU A 85 -17.62 -8.64 3.73
N LEU A 86 -17.63 -7.34 4.04
CA LEU A 86 -18.47 -6.77 5.10
C LEU A 86 -19.93 -6.63 4.67
N LEU A 87 -20.18 -6.39 3.38
CA LEU A 87 -21.51 -6.18 2.85
C LEU A 87 -22.41 -7.42 2.98
N ILE A 88 -21.86 -8.62 2.74
CA ILE A 88 -22.64 -9.86 2.79
C ILE A 88 -23.29 -10.08 4.16
N PRO A 89 -22.55 -10.13 5.29
CA PRO A 89 -23.15 -10.30 6.60
C PRO A 89 -24.05 -9.12 6.99
N ALA A 90 -23.65 -7.88 6.65
CA ALA A 90 -24.44 -6.70 6.93
C ALA A 90 -25.81 -6.74 6.24
N GLN A 91 -25.87 -7.23 4.99
CA GLN A 91 -27.10 -7.40 4.24
C GLN A 91 -28.02 -8.43 4.90
N ILE A 92 -27.48 -9.56 5.34
CA ILE A 92 -28.24 -10.62 6.03
C ILE A 92 -28.85 -10.07 7.34
N ILE A 93 -28.06 -9.34 8.10
CA ILE A 93 -28.51 -8.72 9.36
C ILE A 93 -29.63 -7.70 9.10
N THR A 94 -29.46 -6.85 8.09
CA THR A 94 -30.46 -5.84 7.71
C THR A 94 -31.76 -6.50 7.27
N PHE A 95 -31.71 -7.56 6.46
CA PHE A 95 -32.91 -8.30 6.04
C PHE A 95 -33.70 -8.89 7.23
N ARG A 96 -32.96 -9.42 8.23
CA ARG A 96 -33.59 -10.02 9.40
C ARG A 96 -34.15 -8.99 10.39
N ALA A 97 -33.52 -7.82 10.48
CA ALA A 97 -33.85 -6.80 11.46
C ALA A 97 -34.90 -5.78 10.97
N ALA A 98 -34.94 -5.48 9.67
CA ALA A 98 -35.68 -4.37 9.11
C ALA A 98 -37.19 -4.64 8.95
N GLY A 99 -37.61 -5.91 8.82
CA GLY A 99 -39.00 -6.28 8.65
C GLY A 99 -39.74 -5.45 7.58
N GLU A 100 -40.78 -4.72 7.97
CA GLU A 100 -41.55 -3.86 7.07
C GLU A 100 -40.79 -2.62 6.59
N HIS A 101 -39.70 -2.23 7.28
CA HIS A 101 -38.89 -1.05 6.96
C HIS A 101 -37.65 -1.36 6.13
N ILE A 102 -37.72 -2.36 5.26
CA ILE A 102 -36.55 -2.85 4.48
C ILE A 102 -35.89 -1.74 3.65
N LEU A 103 -36.66 -0.83 3.04
CA LEU A 103 -36.12 0.27 2.26
C LEU A 103 -35.28 1.22 3.10
N THR A 104 -35.77 1.56 4.30
CA THR A 104 -35.01 2.40 5.25
C THR A 104 -33.70 1.69 5.68
N GLY A 105 -33.76 0.38 5.96
CA GLY A 105 -32.60 -0.42 6.29
C GLY A 105 -31.56 -0.43 5.20
N LEU A 106 -31.97 -0.58 3.93
CA LEU A 106 -31.05 -0.56 2.78
C LEU A 106 -30.41 0.83 2.57
N VAL A 107 -31.16 1.91 2.75
CA VAL A 107 -30.60 3.27 2.65
C VAL A 107 -29.56 3.50 3.75
N VAL A 108 -29.88 3.16 5.00
CA VAL A 108 -28.93 3.30 6.11
C VAL A 108 -27.68 2.45 5.87
N LEU A 109 -27.85 1.19 5.45
CA LEU A 109 -26.73 0.31 5.12
C LEU A 109 -25.82 0.91 4.03
N SER A 110 -26.43 1.45 2.96
CA SER A 110 -25.70 2.08 1.86
C SER A 110 -24.88 3.28 2.33
N LEU A 111 -25.45 4.15 3.15
CA LEU A 111 -24.75 5.31 3.71
C LEU A 111 -23.59 4.90 4.62
N VAL A 112 -23.81 3.92 5.49
CA VAL A 112 -22.78 3.40 6.40
C VAL A 112 -21.65 2.78 5.62
N MET A 113 -21.94 1.93 4.63
CA MET A 113 -20.90 1.29 3.80
C MET A 113 -20.10 2.32 2.98
N THR A 114 -20.76 3.34 2.45
CA THR A 114 -20.09 4.44 1.75
C THR A 114 -19.14 5.19 2.69
N ALA A 115 -19.57 5.52 3.90
CA ALA A 115 -18.75 6.19 4.88
C ALA A 115 -17.53 5.34 5.28
N ILE A 116 -17.72 4.05 5.54
CA ILE A 116 -16.64 3.12 5.85
C ILE A 116 -15.62 3.06 4.69
N THR A 117 -16.09 2.95 3.44
CA THR A 117 -15.24 2.90 2.25
C THR A 117 -14.39 4.18 2.14
N LEU A 118 -14.97 5.35 2.30
CA LEU A 118 -14.25 6.61 2.25
C LEU A 118 -13.19 6.71 3.36
N VAL A 119 -13.51 6.28 4.57
CA VAL A 119 -12.54 6.29 5.69
C VAL A 119 -11.40 5.32 5.46
N LEU A 120 -11.67 4.13 4.90
CA LEU A 120 -10.67 3.09 4.64
C LEU A 120 -9.74 3.41 3.45
N LEU A 121 -10.19 4.17 2.47
CA LEU A 121 -9.38 4.48 1.27
C LEU A 121 -8.04 5.11 1.62
N ARG A 122 -8.01 6.04 2.55
CA ARG A 122 -6.79 6.77 2.92
C ARG A 122 -5.73 5.89 3.58
N PRO A 123 -6.02 5.14 4.67
CA PRO A 123 -5.04 4.27 5.30
C PRO A 123 -4.60 3.12 4.40
N VAL A 124 -5.51 2.53 3.61
CA VAL A 124 -5.16 1.45 2.67
C VAL A 124 -4.21 1.97 1.59
N LYS A 125 -4.49 3.13 1.01
CA LYS A 125 -3.58 3.75 0.02
C LYS A 125 -2.21 4.04 0.63
N GLY A 126 -2.16 4.56 1.84
CA GLY A 126 -0.91 4.81 2.55
C GLY A 126 -0.13 3.53 2.84
N ALA A 127 -0.80 2.46 3.26
CA ALA A 127 -0.20 1.15 3.49
C ALA A 127 0.41 0.56 2.22
N VAL A 128 -0.29 0.66 1.08
CA VAL A 128 0.21 0.18 -0.23
C VAL A 128 1.44 0.98 -0.67
N ILE A 129 1.44 2.30 -0.50
CA ILE A 129 2.62 3.13 -0.78
C ILE A 129 3.79 2.71 0.12
N GLY A 130 3.56 2.46 1.41
CA GLY A 130 4.56 1.99 2.34
C GLY A 130 5.14 0.63 1.94
N LEU A 131 4.30 -0.29 1.47
CA LEU A 131 4.70 -1.60 0.97
C LEU A 131 5.56 -1.49 -0.29
N GLN A 132 5.12 -0.70 -1.29
CA GLN A 132 5.86 -0.48 -2.53
C GLN A 132 7.21 0.20 -2.26
N TRP A 133 7.25 1.15 -1.33
CA TRP A 133 8.49 1.79 -0.91
C TRP A 133 9.47 0.80 -0.29
N ALA A 134 9.00 -0.09 0.59
CA ALA A 134 9.82 -1.10 1.23
C ALA A 134 10.32 -2.16 0.23
N GLY A 135 9.45 -2.60 -0.68
CA GLY A 135 9.77 -3.58 -1.73
C GLY A 135 10.56 -3.01 -2.90
N ARG A 136 10.80 -1.68 -2.92
CA ARG A 136 11.46 -0.98 -4.07
C ARG A 136 10.78 -1.23 -5.41
N ASP A 137 9.50 -1.53 -5.37
CA ASP A 137 8.68 -1.74 -6.55
C ASP A 137 8.31 -0.37 -7.17
N TYR A 138 9.31 0.24 -7.81
CA TYR A 138 9.14 1.48 -8.55
C TYR A 138 8.64 1.16 -9.94
N GLN A 139 7.39 1.46 -10.21
CA GLN A 139 6.87 1.39 -11.58
C GLN A 139 7.55 2.47 -12.43
N SER A 140 8.39 2.03 -13.33
CA SER A 140 9.05 2.86 -14.34
C SER A 140 8.06 3.37 -15.40
#